data_31bdd54a320de7c7190180190cdadd2d
#
_entry.id   31bdd54a320de7c7190180190cdadd2d
#
_cell.length_a   1.000
_cell.length_b   1.000
_cell.length_c   1.000
_cell.angle_alpha   90.00
_cell.angle_beta   90.00
_cell.angle_gamma   90.00
#
_symmetry.space_group_name_H-M   'P 1'
#
loop_
_entity.id
_entity.type
_entity.pdbx_description
1 polymer ?
#
loop_
_entity_poly.entity_id
_entity_poly.type
_entity_poly.pdbx_seq_one_letter_code
_entity_poly.pdbx_strand_id
1 'polypeptide(L)'
;MMRSGLIVQKLGMTRLFTEAGKHVPVTVLKLDKCQVVAQRTEEKDGYSAVQLGSGFAKVKRTSSAMRGHFAKAKVEPKRRVAEFRVSADNLIDVGAELSAAHFIEGQKVDATGTSIGKGFAGAMKRHNFGGLRATHGVSISHRSHGSTGQCQDPGKVFKGKKMAGHMGDSRVTIQNLEVVKTDTTRGLLMVKGAVPGAKGGWILLRDAVKRPLPADLPYPAGLVEGEAPAQEAAAEEAPAEDITEEIVEEAAAEAAEASPAEETAAEAPADEAPVEDAPAEEAEEDKKDSE
;
A
#
# COMPACT_ATOMS: atom_id res chain seq x y z
N MET A 1 3.16 -15.02 -21.62
CA MET A 1 4.05 -13.94 -21.14
C MET A 1 3.32 -13.17 -20.05
N MET A 2 3.97 -12.91 -18.91
CA MET A 2 3.39 -12.11 -17.82
C MET A 2 3.96 -10.70 -17.89
N ARG A 3 3.09 -9.69 -17.98
CA ARG A 3 3.47 -8.28 -17.88
C ARG A 3 3.10 -7.71 -16.52
N SER A 4 3.55 -6.51 -16.20
CA SER A 4 3.26 -5.86 -14.92
C SER A 4 1.76 -5.59 -14.75
N GLY A 5 1.32 -5.35 -13.53
CA GLY A 5 0.00 -4.79 -13.24
C GLY A 5 0.09 -3.32 -12.85
N LEU A 6 -0.98 -2.77 -12.31
CA LEU A 6 -1.07 -1.41 -11.79
C LEU A 6 -1.52 -1.38 -10.33
N ILE A 7 -1.03 -0.40 -9.58
CA ILE A 7 -1.53 -0.07 -8.24
C ILE A 7 -2.48 1.13 -8.39
N VAL A 8 -3.76 0.93 -8.10
CA VAL A 8 -4.80 1.93 -8.28
C VAL A 8 -5.58 2.17 -6.98
N GLN A 9 -6.23 3.30 -6.87
CA GLN A 9 -7.07 3.67 -5.74
C GLN A 9 -8.54 3.65 -6.12
N LYS A 10 -9.39 3.00 -5.33
CA LYS A 10 -10.84 2.97 -5.55
C LYS A 10 -11.46 4.31 -5.18
N LEU A 11 -12.04 5.01 -6.15
CA LEU A 11 -12.79 6.24 -5.89
C LEU A 11 -14.24 5.94 -5.48
N GLY A 12 -14.90 5.03 -6.17
CA GLY A 12 -16.28 4.68 -5.91
C GLY A 12 -16.89 3.88 -7.04
N MET A 13 -18.22 3.81 -7.05
CA MET A 13 -18.99 3.18 -8.12
C MET A 13 -19.92 4.19 -8.76
N THR A 14 -20.11 4.05 -10.05
CA THR A 14 -21.06 4.81 -10.86
C THR A 14 -21.67 3.90 -11.91
N ARG A 15 -22.38 4.46 -12.85
CA ARG A 15 -23.02 3.79 -13.96
C ARG A 15 -22.68 4.48 -15.28
N LEU A 16 -22.57 3.70 -16.31
CA LEU A 16 -22.42 4.16 -17.68
C LEU A 16 -23.56 3.59 -18.52
N PHE A 17 -24.02 4.35 -19.48
CA PHE A 17 -24.92 3.87 -20.52
C PHE A 17 -24.10 3.50 -21.75
N THR A 18 -24.36 2.35 -22.33
CA THR A 18 -23.81 1.97 -23.63
C THR A 18 -24.64 2.62 -24.73
N GLU A 19 -24.10 2.66 -25.94
CA GLU A 19 -24.82 3.13 -27.13
C GLU A 19 -26.14 2.38 -27.35
N ALA A 20 -26.18 1.09 -26.99
CA ALA A 20 -27.38 0.26 -27.02
C ALA A 20 -28.38 0.57 -25.88
N GLY A 21 -28.20 1.65 -25.11
CA GLY A 21 -29.05 2.01 -23.98
C GLY A 21 -28.95 1.11 -22.73
N LYS A 22 -28.02 0.17 -22.70
CA LYS A 22 -27.83 -0.71 -21.54
C LYS A 22 -27.11 0.01 -20.41
N HIS A 23 -27.61 -0.19 -19.19
CA HIS A 23 -27.04 0.35 -17.97
C HIS A 23 -25.95 -0.55 -17.42
N VAL A 24 -24.72 -0.08 -17.38
CA VAL A 24 -23.55 -0.85 -16.91
C VAL A 24 -23.03 -0.26 -15.59
N PRO A 25 -23.08 -1.01 -14.47
CA PRO A 25 -22.45 -0.58 -13.23
C PRO A 25 -20.94 -0.67 -13.36
N VAL A 26 -20.24 0.40 -12.99
CA VAL A 26 -18.78 0.47 -13.06
C VAL A 26 -18.17 0.95 -11.74
N THR A 27 -17.02 0.42 -11.42
CA THR A 27 -16.16 0.95 -10.36
C THR A 27 -15.09 1.83 -11.00
N VAL A 28 -14.96 3.06 -10.48
CA VAL A 28 -13.95 4.01 -10.92
C VAL A 28 -12.71 3.86 -10.05
N LEU A 29 -11.59 3.63 -10.72
CA LEU A 29 -10.27 3.44 -10.12
C LEU A 29 -9.34 4.55 -10.63
N LYS A 30 -8.60 5.18 -9.71
CA LYS A 30 -7.63 6.23 -10.03
C LYS A 30 -6.22 5.66 -9.99
N LEU A 31 -5.46 5.89 -11.02
CA LEU A 31 -4.02 5.70 -11.05
C LEU A 31 -3.37 6.98 -10.52
N ASP A 32 -2.56 6.87 -9.49
CA ASP A 32 -1.89 8.01 -8.87
C ASP A 32 -0.38 7.83 -8.96
N LYS A 33 0.22 8.41 -10.02
CA LYS A 33 1.67 8.40 -10.30
C LYS A 33 2.33 7.06 -9.98
N CYS A 34 1.93 6.01 -10.71
CA CYS A 34 2.48 4.66 -10.56
C CYS A 34 3.84 4.60 -11.24
N GLN A 35 4.91 4.44 -10.45
CA GLN A 35 6.29 4.39 -10.94
C GLN A 35 6.98 3.11 -10.52
N VAL A 36 7.96 2.69 -11.31
CA VAL A 36 8.85 1.57 -10.98
C VAL A 36 9.87 2.02 -9.94
N VAL A 37 9.86 1.34 -8.79
CA VAL A 37 10.78 1.64 -7.67
C VAL A 37 11.98 0.70 -7.68
N ALA A 38 11.80 -0.56 -8.08
CA ALA A 38 12.89 -1.52 -8.17
C ALA A 38 12.55 -2.63 -9.16
N GLN A 39 13.58 -3.23 -9.71
CA GLN A 39 13.51 -4.47 -10.48
C GLN A 39 14.05 -5.62 -9.63
N ARG A 40 13.48 -6.81 -9.80
CA ARG A 40 13.97 -8.08 -9.29
C ARG A 40 14.40 -8.93 -10.47
N THR A 41 15.63 -9.41 -10.42
CA THR A 41 16.21 -10.26 -11.47
C THR A 41 16.49 -11.65 -10.91
N GLU A 42 16.49 -12.64 -11.78
CA GLU A 42 16.71 -14.03 -11.38
C GLU A 42 18.09 -14.25 -10.78
N GLU A 43 19.11 -13.54 -11.28
CA GLU A 43 20.50 -13.62 -10.80
C GLU A 43 20.68 -13.16 -9.34
N LYS A 44 19.96 -12.08 -8.95
CA LYS A 44 20.11 -11.44 -7.62
C LYS A 44 19.09 -11.93 -6.62
N ASP A 45 17.85 -12.09 -7.06
CA ASP A 45 16.68 -12.30 -6.19
C ASP A 45 16.06 -13.70 -6.37
N GLY A 46 16.51 -14.49 -7.38
CA GLY A 46 15.98 -15.80 -7.71
C GLY A 46 14.62 -15.78 -8.40
N TYR A 47 14.18 -14.60 -8.87
CA TYR A 47 12.96 -14.45 -9.63
C TYR A 47 12.87 -13.09 -10.33
N SER A 48 12.07 -13.01 -11.41
CA SER A 48 11.83 -11.78 -12.15
C SER A 48 10.54 -11.10 -11.70
N ALA A 49 10.64 -9.84 -11.29
CA ALA A 49 9.50 -9.01 -10.88
C ALA A 49 9.81 -7.52 -11.00
N VAL A 50 8.76 -6.72 -11.10
CA VAL A 50 8.82 -5.25 -11.06
C VAL A 50 8.14 -4.77 -9.79
N GLN A 51 8.83 -3.98 -8.98
CA GLN A 51 8.28 -3.34 -7.80
C GLN A 51 7.73 -1.97 -8.19
N LEU A 52 6.42 -1.80 -8.08
CA LEU A 52 5.72 -0.56 -8.38
C LEU A 52 5.40 0.20 -7.10
N GLY A 53 5.48 1.52 -7.18
CA GLY A 53 5.05 2.44 -6.13
C GLY A 53 3.97 3.39 -6.62
N SER A 54 2.93 3.66 -5.81
CA SER A 54 1.85 4.57 -6.16
C SER A 54 1.46 5.46 -4.98
N GLY A 55 0.99 6.68 -5.30
CA GLY A 55 0.61 7.72 -4.36
C GLY A 55 1.80 8.38 -3.67
N PHE A 56 1.69 9.65 -3.38
CA PHE A 56 2.74 10.43 -2.71
C PHE A 56 2.72 10.24 -1.19
N ALA A 57 3.89 10.03 -0.59
CA ALA A 57 4.09 9.99 0.85
C ALA A 57 4.98 11.15 1.33
N LYS A 58 4.57 11.83 2.40
CA LYS A 58 5.40 12.90 3.00
C LYS A 58 6.70 12.32 3.54
N VAL A 59 7.85 12.89 3.17
CA VAL A 59 9.20 12.46 3.58
C VAL A 59 9.31 12.29 5.11
N LYS A 60 8.76 13.23 5.89
CA LYS A 60 8.78 13.17 7.36
C LYS A 60 8.02 11.98 7.97
N ARG A 61 7.10 11.35 7.21
CA ARG A 61 6.34 10.17 7.65
C ARG A 61 6.92 8.85 7.10
N THR A 62 8.00 8.93 6.33
CA THR A 62 8.67 7.77 5.73
C THR A 62 9.89 7.43 6.58
N SER A 63 10.06 6.15 6.94
CA SER A 63 11.21 5.68 7.71
C SER A 63 12.52 5.88 6.94
N SER A 64 13.65 5.96 7.65
CA SER A 64 14.97 6.15 7.04
C SER A 64 15.29 5.05 6.03
N ALA A 65 15.00 3.78 6.36
CA ALA A 65 15.21 2.65 5.46
C ALA A 65 14.44 2.80 4.14
N MET A 66 13.15 3.18 4.20
CA MET A 66 12.34 3.40 3.00
C MET A 66 12.76 4.64 2.21
N ARG A 67 13.24 5.70 2.89
CA ARG A 67 13.82 6.85 2.19
C ARG A 67 15.05 6.45 1.39
N GLY A 68 15.94 5.65 1.98
CA GLY A 68 17.10 5.09 1.26
C GLY A 68 16.71 4.22 0.06
N HIS A 69 15.64 3.42 0.22
CA HIS A 69 15.10 2.59 -0.87
C HIS A 69 14.62 3.44 -2.07
N PHE A 70 13.83 4.48 -1.82
CA PHE A 70 13.36 5.40 -2.87
C PHE A 70 14.49 6.26 -3.45
N ALA A 71 15.44 6.71 -2.62
CA ALA A 71 16.60 7.48 -3.08
C ALA A 71 17.47 6.68 -4.06
N LYS A 72 17.69 5.38 -3.81
CA LYS A 72 18.41 4.49 -4.74
C LYS A 72 17.73 4.41 -6.11
N ALA A 73 16.40 4.48 -6.15
CA ALA A 73 15.60 4.48 -7.36
C ALA A 73 15.46 5.88 -7.99
N LYS A 74 15.95 6.95 -7.34
CA LYS A 74 15.74 8.36 -7.74
C LYS A 74 14.24 8.70 -7.88
N VAL A 75 13.37 8.12 -7.04
CA VAL A 75 11.92 8.27 -7.08
C VAL A 75 11.42 8.91 -5.78
N GLU A 76 10.40 9.76 -5.87
CA GLU A 76 9.73 10.32 -4.70
C GLU A 76 9.13 9.22 -3.80
N PRO A 77 9.10 9.43 -2.47
CA PRO A 77 8.49 8.45 -1.56
C PRO A 77 7.05 8.13 -1.93
N LYS A 78 6.77 6.85 -2.13
CA LYS A 78 5.45 6.34 -2.51
C LYS A 78 4.69 5.81 -1.28
N ARG A 79 3.37 5.99 -1.29
CA ARG A 79 2.49 5.58 -0.19
C ARG A 79 2.25 4.08 -0.15
N ARG A 80 2.14 3.45 -1.31
CA ARG A 80 1.93 2.01 -1.46
C ARG A 80 2.94 1.44 -2.43
N VAL A 81 3.57 0.34 -2.02
CA VAL A 81 4.52 -0.40 -2.84
C VAL A 81 4.04 -1.85 -2.96
N ALA A 82 4.11 -2.43 -4.14
CA ALA A 82 3.78 -3.82 -4.38
C ALA A 82 4.60 -4.38 -5.54
N GLU A 83 4.86 -5.67 -5.52
CA GLU A 83 5.60 -6.39 -6.56
C GLU A 83 4.64 -7.13 -7.49
N PHE A 84 4.97 -7.10 -8.77
CA PHE A 84 4.31 -7.87 -9.80
C PHE A 84 5.34 -8.78 -10.47
N ARG A 85 5.06 -10.07 -10.45
CA ARG A 85 5.84 -11.05 -11.21
C ARG A 85 5.67 -10.79 -12.69
N VAL A 86 6.76 -10.72 -13.42
CA VAL A 86 6.80 -10.49 -14.86
C VAL A 86 7.72 -11.52 -15.53
N SER A 87 7.51 -11.76 -16.82
CA SER A 87 8.50 -12.53 -17.60
C SER A 87 9.80 -11.70 -17.72
N ALA A 88 10.94 -12.36 -17.85
CA ALA A 88 12.25 -11.69 -17.92
C ALA A 88 12.30 -10.63 -19.04
N ASP A 89 11.64 -10.92 -20.18
CA ASP A 89 11.58 -10.01 -21.35
C ASP A 89 10.74 -8.75 -21.11
N ASN A 90 9.92 -8.72 -20.05
CA ASN A 90 8.99 -7.64 -19.74
C ASN A 90 9.43 -6.81 -18.51
N LEU A 91 10.71 -6.79 -18.20
CA LEU A 91 11.25 -5.91 -17.19
C LEU A 91 11.15 -4.46 -17.67
N ILE A 92 10.78 -3.56 -16.76
CA ILE A 92 10.58 -2.12 -17.01
C ILE A 92 11.61 -1.37 -16.20
N ASP A 93 12.23 -0.36 -16.78
CA ASP A 93 13.29 0.43 -16.15
C ASP A 93 12.84 1.14 -14.87
N VAL A 94 13.79 1.25 -13.93
CA VAL A 94 13.54 1.92 -12.65
C VAL A 94 13.29 3.41 -12.88
N GLY A 95 12.24 3.94 -12.26
CA GLY A 95 11.81 5.33 -12.42
C GLY A 95 10.77 5.55 -13.52
N ALA A 96 10.55 4.60 -14.42
CA ALA A 96 9.51 4.70 -15.46
C ALA A 96 8.11 4.83 -14.85
N GLU A 97 7.28 5.71 -15.41
CA GLU A 97 5.89 5.91 -15.01
C GLU A 97 4.94 5.11 -15.89
N LEU A 98 3.96 4.46 -15.25
CA LEU A 98 2.93 3.70 -15.93
C LEU A 98 1.67 4.54 -16.09
N SER A 99 1.08 4.48 -17.29
CA SER A 99 -0.16 5.16 -17.68
C SER A 99 -1.38 4.26 -17.54
N ALA A 100 -2.56 4.87 -17.51
CA ALA A 100 -3.83 4.14 -17.60
C ALA A 100 -4.01 3.41 -18.96
N ALA A 101 -3.29 3.82 -20.00
CA ALA A 101 -3.22 3.12 -21.29
C ALA A 101 -2.63 1.71 -21.21
N HIS A 102 -2.09 1.32 -20.06
CA HIS A 102 -1.63 -0.06 -19.81
C HIS A 102 -2.74 -1.10 -20.03
N PHE A 103 -3.99 -0.77 -19.70
CA PHE A 103 -5.15 -1.61 -19.95
C PHE A 103 -6.01 -1.00 -21.07
N ILE A 104 -6.42 -1.81 -22.00
CA ILE A 104 -7.30 -1.42 -23.11
C ILE A 104 -8.76 -1.71 -22.79
N GLU A 105 -9.67 -1.01 -23.46
CA GLU A 105 -11.11 -1.22 -23.33
C GLU A 105 -11.50 -2.63 -23.81
N GLY A 106 -12.45 -3.28 -23.12
CA GLY A 106 -12.87 -4.66 -23.37
C GLY A 106 -11.95 -5.73 -22.77
N GLN A 107 -10.75 -5.38 -22.31
CA GLN A 107 -9.82 -6.32 -21.69
C GLN A 107 -10.38 -6.88 -20.38
N LYS A 108 -10.06 -8.15 -20.08
CA LYS A 108 -10.36 -8.77 -18.78
C LYS A 108 -9.18 -8.59 -17.83
N VAL A 109 -9.50 -8.19 -16.59
CA VAL A 109 -8.51 -7.94 -15.52
C VAL A 109 -8.92 -8.64 -14.23
N ASP A 110 -7.94 -8.95 -13.39
CA ASP A 110 -8.12 -9.45 -12.04
C ASP A 110 -7.82 -8.32 -11.03
N ALA A 111 -8.77 -8.04 -10.14
CA ALA A 111 -8.64 -7.00 -9.12
C ALA A 111 -8.44 -7.63 -7.75
N THR A 112 -7.31 -7.32 -7.09
CA THR A 112 -6.99 -7.78 -5.74
C THR A 112 -6.97 -6.60 -4.79
N GLY A 113 -7.73 -6.70 -3.71
CA GLY A 113 -7.78 -5.66 -2.67
C GLY A 113 -8.09 -6.25 -1.30
N THR A 114 -8.02 -5.40 -0.28
CA THR A 114 -8.42 -5.77 1.08
C THR A 114 -9.91 -5.50 1.25
N SER A 115 -10.68 -6.52 1.61
CA SER A 115 -12.12 -6.40 1.83
C SER A 115 -12.44 -5.52 3.03
N ILE A 116 -13.65 -4.95 3.07
CA ILE A 116 -14.10 -4.14 4.20
C ILE A 116 -14.18 -5.03 5.44
N GLY A 117 -13.56 -4.61 6.54
CA GLY A 117 -13.61 -5.29 7.82
C GLY A 117 -15.04 -5.29 8.40
N LYS A 118 -15.45 -6.41 8.98
CA LYS A 118 -16.75 -6.60 9.63
C LYS A 118 -16.62 -6.99 11.10
N GLY A 119 -15.39 -6.91 11.65
CA GLY A 119 -15.07 -7.27 13.01
C GLY A 119 -15.27 -8.76 13.30
N PHE A 120 -15.49 -9.11 14.57
CA PHE A 120 -15.81 -10.46 14.98
C PHE A 120 -17.25 -10.78 14.56
N ALA A 121 -17.43 -11.84 13.82
CA ALA A 121 -18.72 -12.26 13.29
C ALA A 121 -19.09 -13.66 13.77
N GLY A 122 -20.34 -13.84 14.19
CA GLY A 122 -20.89 -15.14 14.54
C GLY A 122 -20.95 -16.10 13.34
N ALA A 123 -21.12 -17.39 13.62
CA ALA A 123 -21.13 -18.42 12.59
C ALA A 123 -22.24 -18.21 11.54
N MET A 124 -23.39 -17.66 11.92
CA MET A 124 -24.47 -17.33 11.00
C MET A 124 -24.03 -16.28 9.97
N LYS A 125 -23.42 -15.17 10.41
CA LYS A 125 -22.97 -14.09 9.52
C LYS A 125 -21.75 -14.51 8.69
N ARG A 126 -20.80 -15.23 9.33
CA ARG A 126 -19.51 -15.58 8.70
C ARG A 126 -19.62 -16.72 7.71
N HIS A 127 -20.47 -17.71 8.01
CA HIS A 127 -20.55 -18.97 7.27
C HIS A 127 -21.96 -19.36 6.84
N ASN A 128 -22.95 -18.48 7.03
CA ASN A 128 -24.35 -18.70 6.66
C ASN A 128 -24.99 -19.92 7.40
N PHE A 129 -24.65 -20.12 8.66
CA PHE A 129 -25.31 -21.16 9.47
C PHE A 129 -26.75 -20.76 9.77
N GLY A 130 -27.65 -21.74 9.81
CA GLY A 130 -29.08 -21.52 10.06
C GLY A 130 -29.41 -21.13 11.49
N GLY A 131 -28.52 -21.46 12.45
CA GLY A 131 -28.82 -21.31 13.88
C GLY A 131 -29.77 -22.40 14.40
N LEU A 132 -30.33 -22.16 15.56
CA LEU A 132 -31.32 -23.03 16.20
C LEU A 132 -32.72 -22.43 16.12
N ARG A 133 -33.74 -23.23 16.42
CA ARG A 133 -35.14 -22.79 16.39
C ARG A 133 -35.40 -21.64 17.36
N ALA A 134 -36.32 -20.77 17.03
CA ALA A 134 -36.76 -19.68 17.90
C ALA A 134 -37.76 -20.14 18.99
N THR A 135 -38.36 -21.33 18.79
CA THR A 135 -39.39 -21.94 19.65
C THR A 135 -38.98 -23.33 20.11
N HIS A 136 -39.88 -24.13 20.68
CA HIS A 136 -39.62 -25.48 21.15
C HIS A 136 -38.57 -25.58 22.26
N GLY A 137 -38.64 -24.68 23.26
CA GLY A 137 -37.78 -24.71 24.44
C GLY A 137 -36.35 -24.30 24.26
N VAL A 138 -35.96 -23.80 23.07
CA VAL A 138 -34.62 -23.25 22.86
C VAL A 138 -34.52 -21.94 23.61
N SER A 139 -33.57 -21.85 24.56
CA SER A 139 -33.23 -20.64 25.30
C SER A 139 -31.83 -20.14 24.89
N ILE A 140 -31.64 -18.84 24.81
CA ILE A 140 -30.36 -18.15 24.60
C ILE A 140 -29.58 -18.55 23.31
N SER A 141 -29.55 -19.84 22.96
CA SER A 141 -28.68 -20.43 21.92
C SER A 141 -29.17 -20.25 20.47
N HIS A 142 -30.14 -19.37 20.20
CA HIS A 142 -30.76 -19.20 18.87
C HIS A 142 -29.76 -18.98 17.73
N ARG A 143 -28.63 -18.30 17.97
CA ARG A 143 -27.62 -17.96 16.97
C ARG A 143 -26.33 -18.77 17.06
N SER A 144 -26.35 -19.90 17.81
CA SER A 144 -25.19 -20.77 17.93
C SER A 144 -24.93 -21.57 16.64
N HIS A 145 -23.72 -22.09 16.50
CA HIS A 145 -23.33 -22.88 15.31
C HIS A 145 -23.70 -24.38 15.43
N GLY A 146 -24.29 -24.81 16.55
CA GLY A 146 -24.62 -26.20 16.79
C GLY A 146 -23.44 -27.02 17.29
N SER A 147 -23.48 -28.34 17.08
CA SER A 147 -22.43 -29.25 17.51
C SER A 147 -21.09 -28.96 16.88
N THR A 148 -20.00 -29.06 17.64
CA THR A 148 -18.62 -28.90 17.18
C THR A 148 -17.94 -30.22 16.80
N GLY A 149 -18.52 -31.37 17.20
CA GLY A 149 -17.96 -32.68 16.91
C GLY A 149 -18.80 -33.80 17.54
N GLN A 150 -18.25 -35.00 17.50
CA GLN A 150 -18.78 -36.19 18.13
C GLN A 150 -18.38 -36.22 19.61
N CYS A 151 -18.67 -37.32 20.31
CA CYS A 151 -18.41 -37.50 21.73
C CYS A 151 -16.91 -37.80 22.01
N GLN A 152 -16.63 -38.90 22.74
CA GLN A 152 -15.28 -39.35 23.10
C GLN A 152 -14.44 -39.75 21.89
N ASP A 153 -15.05 -40.24 20.84
CA ASP A 153 -14.40 -40.50 19.54
C ASP A 153 -14.88 -39.51 18.50
N PRO A 154 -14.00 -38.76 17.87
CA PRO A 154 -12.51 -38.72 17.90
C PRO A 154 -11.94 -37.87 19.04
N GLY A 155 -12.74 -37.38 20.02
CA GLY A 155 -12.30 -36.57 21.16
C GLY A 155 -11.69 -35.21 20.83
N LYS A 156 -11.85 -34.76 19.61
CA LYS A 156 -11.28 -33.49 19.10
C LYS A 156 -12.20 -32.81 18.10
N VAL A 157 -12.05 -31.50 17.97
CA VAL A 157 -12.68 -30.74 16.88
C VAL A 157 -11.79 -30.85 15.65
N PHE A 158 -12.34 -31.23 14.50
CA PHE A 158 -11.61 -31.35 13.27
C PHE A 158 -11.05 -29.98 12.80
N LYS A 159 -9.84 -30.00 12.23
CA LYS A 159 -9.24 -28.80 11.62
C LYS A 159 -10.16 -28.28 10.50
N GLY A 160 -10.25 -26.95 10.39
CA GLY A 160 -11.11 -26.32 9.39
C GLY A 160 -12.60 -26.25 9.74
N LYS A 161 -13.04 -26.70 10.94
CA LYS A 161 -14.42 -26.53 11.40
C LYS A 161 -14.80 -25.05 11.37
N LYS A 162 -15.88 -24.73 10.67
CA LYS A 162 -16.38 -23.36 10.54
C LYS A 162 -16.94 -22.87 11.86
N MET A 163 -16.38 -21.79 12.39
CA MET A 163 -16.75 -21.18 13.67
C MET A 163 -16.82 -19.66 13.54
N ALA A 164 -17.32 -19.00 14.58
CA ALA A 164 -17.24 -17.55 14.72
C ALA A 164 -15.78 -17.07 14.65
N GLY A 165 -15.55 -15.84 14.25
CA GLY A 165 -14.25 -15.26 14.17
C GLY A 165 -14.22 -13.96 13.37
N HIS A 166 -13.04 -13.42 13.15
CA HIS A 166 -12.85 -12.20 12.38
C HIS A 166 -13.33 -12.38 10.92
N MET A 167 -14.08 -11.41 10.42
CA MET A 167 -14.62 -11.40 9.05
C MET A 167 -14.24 -10.10 8.35
N GLY A 168 -13.87 -10.19 7.08
CA GLY A 168 -13.38 -9.06 6.32
C GLY A 168 -11.93 -8.72 6.67
N ASP A 169 -11.45 -7.55 6.20
CA ASP A 169 -10.07 -7.11 6.29
C ASP A 169 -9.06 -8.18 5.84
N SER A 170 -9.46 -8.91 4.83
CA SER A 170 -8.69 -9.98 4.21
C SER A 170 -8.46 -9.68 2.74
N ARG A 171 -7.33 -10.17 2.20
CA ARG A 171 -7.03 -10.04 0.77
C ARG A 171 -8.00 -10.90 -0.04
N VAL A 172 -8.72 -10.25 -0.97
CA VAL A 172 -9.68 -10.89 -1.86
C VAL A 172 -9.37 -10.50 -3.30
N THR A 173 -9.43 -11.47 -4.20
CA THR A 173 -9.26 -11.26 -5.64
C THR A 173 -10.57 -11.55 -6.34
N ILE A 174 -11.06 -10.58 -7.14
CA ILE A 174 -12.17 -10.77 -8.06
C ILE A 174 -11.57 -10.89 -9.46
N GLN A 175 -11.89 -11.98 -10.13
CA GLN A 175 -11.31 -12.35 -11.41
C GLN A 175 -12.23 -11.95 -12.57
N ASN A 176 -11.62 -11.79 -13.76
CA ASN A 176 -12.30 -11.60 -15.06
C ASN A 176 -13.20 -10.37 -15.10
N LEU A 177 -12.88 -9.29 -14.45
CA LEU A 177 -13.57 -8.03 -14.59
C LEU A 177 -13.24 -7.40 -15.95
N GLU A 178 -14.20 -6.73 -16.56
CA GLU A 178 -14.06 -6.09 -17.87
C GLU A 178 -13.72 -4.62 -17.69
N VAL A 179 -12.70 -4.14 -18.38
CA VAL A 179 -12.39 -2.71 -18.50
C VAL A 179 -13.38 -2.09 -19.49
N VAL A 180 -14.22 -1.18 -19.02
CA VAL A 180 -15.26 -0.55 -19.85
C VAL A 180 -14.72 0.68 -20.55
N LYS A 181 -13.96 1.51 -19.83
CA LYS A 181 -13.38 2.74 -20.36
C LYS A 181 -12.10 3.10 -19.63
N THR A 182 -11.14 3.65 -20.36
CA THR A 182 -9.90 4.20 -19.83
C THR A 182 -9.83 5.70 -20.14
N ASP A 183 -9.40 6.50 -19.17
CA ASP A 183 -9.14 7.94 -19.34
C ASP A 183 -7.67 8.18 -18.96
N THR A 184 -6.83 8.35 -19.97
CA THR A 184 -5.38 8.52 -19.80
C THR A 184 -5.04 9.88 -19.22
N THR A 185 -5.80 10.93 -19.58
CA THR A 185 -5.57 12.31 -19.12
C THR A 185 -5.78 12.47 -17.63
N ARG A 186 -6.81 11.83 -17.09
CA ARG A 186 -7.14 11.85 -15.65
C ARG A 186 -6.58 10.67 -14.88
N GLY A 187 -5.98 9.68 -15.56
CA GLY A 187 -5.53 8.44 -14.96
C GLY A 187 -6.66 7.60 -14.37
N LEU A 188 -7.83 7.54 -15.04
CA LEU A 188 -8.98 6.79 -14.56
C LEU A 188 -9.19 5.51 -15.35
N LEU A 189 -9.49 4.45 -14.62
CA LEU A 189 -9.88 3.15 -15.15
C LEU A 189 -11.28 2.81 -14.64
N MET A 190 -12.19 2.50 -15.55
CA MET A 190 -13.57 2.12 -15.24
C MET A 190 -13.74 0.63 -15.50
N VAL A 191 -13.96 -0.13 -14.42
CA VAL A 191 -14.08 -1.58 -14.46
C VAL A 191 -15.51 -1.99 -14.16
N LYS A 192 -16.08 -2.86 -14.97
CA LYS A 192 -17.45 -3.36 -14.85
C LYS A 192 -17.62 -4.17 -13.57
N GLY A 193 -18.60 -3.78 -12.75
CA GLY A 193 -18.97 -4.51 -11.54
C GLY A 193 -18.26 -4.04 -10.28
N ALA A 194 -18.32 -4.86 -9.24
CA ALA A 194 -17.79 -4.57 -7.93
C ALA A 194 -16.30 -4.92 -7.82
N VAL A 195 -15.56 -4.08 -7.11
CA VAL A 195 -14.15 -4.29 -6.78
C VAL A 195 -13.99 -4.31 -5.25
N PRO A 196 -13.17 -5.19 -4.66
CA PRO A 196 -13.07 -5.33 -3.21
C PRO A 196 -12.53 -4.05 -2.55
N GLY A 197 -12.90 -3.85 -1.28
CA GLY A 197 -12.42 -2.75 -0.46
C GLY A 197 -13.33 -1.53 -0.40
N ALA A 198 -13.02 -0.64 0.54
CA ALA A 198 -13.71 0.62 0.78
C ALA A 198 -13.28 1.69 -0.26
N LYS A 199 -14.00 2.81 -0.30
CA LYS A 199 -13.56 4.02 -1.01
C LYS A 199 -12.20 4.47 -0.46
N GLY A 200 -11.28 4.88 -1.33
CA GLY A 200 -9.92 5.23 -0.95
C GLY A 200 -8.99 4.03 -0.74
N GLY A 201 -9.49 2.79 -0.81
CA GLY A 201 -8.69 1.58 -0.70
C GLY A 201 -7.77 1.36 -1.91
N TRP A 202 -6.61 0.76 -1.66
CA TRP A 202 -5.65 0.40 -2.70
C TRP A 202 -5.96 -0.97 -3.29
N ILE A 203 -5.87 -1.08 -4.60
CA ILE A 203 -6.19 -2.27 -5.39
C ILE A 203 -5.05 -2.54 -6.33
N LEU A 204 -4.69 -3.80 -6.44
CA LEU A 204 -3.75 -4.31 -7.42
C LEU A 204 -4.55 -4.84 -8.60
N LEU A 205 -4.36 -4.24 -9.77
CA LEU A 205 -4.91 -4.73 -11.02
C LEU A 205 -3.83 -5.48 -11.78
N ARG A 206 -4.19 -6.59 -12.37
CA ARG A 206 -3.35 -7.37 -13.28
C ARG A 206 -4.20 -7.98 -14.38
N ASP A 207 -3.55 -8.42 -15.43
CA ASP A 207 -4.21 -9.16 -16.48
C ASP A 207 -4.92 -10.40 -15.95
N ALA A 208 -6.07 -10.75 -16.53
CA ALA A 208 -6.82 -11.92 -16.11
C ALA A 208 -6.03 -13.21 -16.41
N VAL A 209 -5.77 -13.99 -15.38
CA VAL A 209 -5.00 -15.25 -15.51
C VAL A 209 -5.75 -16.31 -16.32
N LYS A 210 -7.10 -16.30 -16.24
CA LYS A 210 -7.97 -17.33 -16.85
C LYS A 210 -8.53 -16.96 -18.23
N ARG A 211 -8.10 -15.85 -18.81
CA ARG A 211 -8.57 -15.38 -20.12
C ARG A 211 -7.39 -15.05 -21.01
N PRO A 212 -7.51 -15.28 -22.32
CA PRO A 212 -6.47 -14.88 -23.26
C PRO A 212 -6.32 -13.36 -23.25
N LEU A 213 -5.11 -12.92 -23.48
CA LEU A 213 -4.78 -11.51 -23.62
C LEU A 213 -5.13 -11.05 -25.04
N PRO A 214 -5.67 -9.83 -25.23
CA PRO A 214 -5.78 -9.21 -26.55
C PRO A 214 -4.41 -9.07 -27.21
N ALA A 215 -4.38 -9.03 -28.55
CA ALA A 215 -3.14 -8.91 -29.31
C ALA A 215 -2.55 -7.49 -29.25
N ASP A 216 -3.40 -6.47 -29.10
CA ASP A 216 -3.05 -5.05 -29.23
C ASP A 216 -2.55 -4.43 -27.92
N LEU A 217 -2.11 -5.24 -26.95
CA LEU A 217 -1.65 -4.74 -25.66
C LEU A 217 -0.28 -4.07 -25.77
N PRO A 218 -0.06 -2.95 -25.04
CA PRO A 218 1.27 -2.35 -24.94
C PRO A 218 2.22 -3.26 -24.16
N TYR A 219 3.38 -3.55 -24.75
CA TYR A 219 4.46 -4.33 -24.14
C TYR A 219 5.72 -3.47 -24.02
N PRO A 220 6.48 -3.58 -22.92
CA PRO A 220 6.26 -4.37 -21.71
C PRO A 220 5.15 -3.79 -20.80
N ALA A 221 4.80 -2.51 -20.98
CA ALA A 221 3.75 -1.81 -20.25
C ALA A 221 3.31 -0.54 -21.01
N GLY A 222 2.13 0.01 -20.69
CA GLY A 222 1.73 1.35 -21.12
C GLY A 222 2.48 2.39 -20.29
N LEU A 223 3.58 2.88 -20.82
CA LEU A 223 4.38 3.93 -20.21
C LEU A 223 3.76 5.32 -20.49
N VAL A 224 4.01 6.27 -19.61
CA VAL A 224 3.75 7.68 -19.91
C VAL A 224 4.86 8.12 -20.83
N GLU A 225 4.50 8.56 -22.04
CA GLU A 225 5.43 9.27 -22.94
C GLU A 225 5.69 10.65 -22.34
N GLY A 226 6.64 10.73 -21.45
CA GLY A 226 7.13 11.95 -20.86
C GLY A 226 8.64 11.85 -20.83
N GLU A 227 9.32 12.89 -21.32
CA GLU A 227 10.74 13.14 -21.33
C GLU A 227 11.53 12.07 -20.55
N ALA A 228 12.18 11.20 -21.31
CA ALA A 228 13.33 10.49 -20.78
C ALA A 228 14.19 11.54 -20.07
N PRO A 229 14.66 11.30 -18.83
CA PRO A 229 15.70 12.16 -18.29
C PRO A 229 16.80 12.16 -19.33
N ALA A 230 17.04 13.34 -19.91
CA ALA A 230 18.12 13.53 -20.85
C ALA A 230 19.35 12.90 -20.21
N GLN A 231 19.78 11.78 -20.76
CA GLN A 231 21.14 11.34 -20.57
C GLN A 231 21.96 12.50 -21.18
N GLU A 232 22.55 13.29 -20.32
CA GLU A 232 23.70 14.09 -20.67
C GLU A 232 24.79 13.13 -21.15
N ALA A 233 24.67 12.79 -22.44
CA ALA A 233 25.77 12.36 -23.24
C ALA A 233 26.39 13.64 -23.80
N ALA A 234 27.27 14.24 -23.02
CA ALA A 234 28.26 15.15 -23.49
C ALA A 234 29.45 14.99 -22.56
N ALA A 235 30.20 13.94 -22.79
CA ALA A 235 31.60 13.97 -22.58
C ALA A 235 32.16 14.83 -23.74
N GLU A 236 32.31 16.10 -23.51
CA GLU A 236 33.19 16.93 -24.31
C GLU A 236 34.29 17.43 -23.38
N GLU A 237 35.46 16.84 -23.59
CA GLU A 237 36.73 17.29 -23.06
C GLU A 237 36.91 18.79 -23.30
N ALA A 238 37.07 19.56 -22.23
CA ALA A 238 37.74 20.82 -22.26
C ALA A 238 38.64 20.94 -21.02
N PRO A 239 39.83 21.52 -21.15
CA PRO A 239 41.00 21.19 -20.35
C PRO A 239 40.91 21.78 -18.93
N ALA A 240 41.35 20.98 -17.98
CA ALA A 240 41.69 21.41 -16.64
C ALA A 240 42.94 22.25 -16.68
N GLU A 241 42.79 23.56 -16.49
CA GLU A 241 43.84 24.44 -15.97
C GLU A 241 43.18 25.72 -15.44
N ASP A 242 43.59 26.15 -14.24
CA ASP A 242 43.36 27.44 -13.61
C ASP A 242 42.01 27.78 -12.94
N ILE A 243 41.59 27.04 -11.91
CA ILE A 243 40.70 27.61 -10.85
C ILE A 243 41.02 27.03 -9.46
N THR A 244 42.26 26.75 -9.12
CA THR A 244 42.62 26.28 -7.79
C THR A 244 43.48 27.21 -6.95
N GLU A 245 43.90 28.37 -7.46
CA GLU A 245 44.73 29.30 -6.69
C GLU A 245 43.95 30.50 -6.10
N GLU A 246 42.82 30.91 -6.64
CA GLU A 246 42.06 32.06 -6.13
C GLU A 246 41.13 31.75 -4.94
N ILE A 247 40.71 30.50 -4.77
CA ILE A 247 39.81 30.13 -3.66
C ILE A 247 40.57 29.80 -2.35
N VAL A 248 41.87 29.51 -2.45
CA VAL A 248 42.70 29.22 -1.27
C VAL A 248 43.24 30.51 -0.62
N GLU A 249 43.36 31.61 -1.39
CA GLU A 249 43.88 32.90 -0.87
C GLU A 249 42.78 33.74 -0.18
N GLU A 250 41.49 33.58 -0.58
CA GLU A 250 40.36 34.26 0.02
C GLU A 250 39.92 33.59 1.37
N ALA A 251 40.12 32.28 1.49
CA ALA A 251 39.83 31.54 2.74
C ALA A 251 40.94 31.72 3.83
N ALA A 252 42.15 32.15 3.43
CA ALA A 252 43.24 32.42 4.38
C ALA A 252 43.22 33.85 4.92
N ALA A 253 42.56 34.79 4.24
CA ALA A 253 42.42 36.17 4.67
C ALA A 253 41.28 36.37 5.70
N GLU A 254 40.23 35.53 5.64
CA GLU A 254 39.08 35.63 6.58
C GLU A 254 39.32 34.94 7.90
N ALA A 255 40.35 34.09 8.03
CA ALA A 255 40.73 33.42 9.28
C ALA A 255 41.69 34.20 10.16
N ALA A 256 42.16 35.38 9.72
CA ALA A 256 43.16 36.20 10.45
C ALA A 256 42.59 37.40 11.21
N GLU A 257 41.28 37.68 11.12
CA GLU A 257 40.66 38.85 11.76
C GLU A 257 39.74 38.57 12.93
N ALA A 258 39.66 37.33 13.47
CA ALA A 258 38.84 37.03 14.62
C ALA A 258 39.60 36.39 15.79
N SER A 259 40.41 37.19 16.47
CA SER A 259 40.67 37.18 17.93
C SER A 259 41.57 38.35 18.28
N PRO A 260 41.50 39.00 19.49
CA PRO A 260 41.60 38.31 20.76
C PRO A 260 40.82 38.93 21.96
N ALA A 261 40.88 38.18 23.08
CA ALA A 261 40.91 38.60 24.52
C ALA A 261 39.57 39.07 25.11
N GLU A 262 39.14 38.62 26.27
CA GLU A 262 39.70 38.63 27.64
C GLU A 262 38.78 37.72 28.51
N GLU A 263 39.25 36.73 29.14
CA GLU A 263 39.65 36.58 30.56
C GLU A 263 38.71 37.22 31.59
N THR A 264 38.05 36.43 32.43
CA THR A 264 38.04 36.33 33.90
C THR A 264 36.89 35.48 34.37
N ALA A 265 37.13 34.32 34.92
CA ALA A 265 37.35 33.95 36.31
C ALA A 265 36.06 33.81 37.16
N ALA A 266 35.94 32.58 37.71
CA ALA A 266 35.41 32.19 39.04
C ALA A 266 33.87 32.26 39.22
N GLU A 267 33.15 31.29 39.69
CA GLU A 267 33.25 30.49 40.90
C GLU A 267 32.03 29.56 40.96
N ALA A 268 32.22 28.30 41.25
CA ALA A 268 31.18 27.42 41.77
C ALA A 268 31.01 27.73 43.28
N PRO A 269 29.92 27.39 43.93
CA PRO A 269 29.78 26.03 44.42
C PRO A 269 28.34 25.46 44.50
N ALA A 270 28.32 24.15 44.68
CA ALA A 270 27.33 23.19 45.10
C ALA A 270 26.33 23.72 46.18
N ASP A 271 25.11 23.19 46.18
CA ASP A 271 24.69 22.26 47.24
C ASP A 271 23.20 21.89 47.19
N GLU A 272 22.94 20.66 47.57
CA GLU A 272 21.82 20.06 48.28
C GLU A 272 20.43 19.86 47.63
N ALA A 273 20.13 18.57 47.44
CA ALA A 273 18.81 17.99 47.62
C ALA A 273 18.43 17.93 49.11
N PRO A 274 17.17 17.82 49.53
CA PRO A 274 16.58 16.50 49.86
C PRO A 274 15.09 16.35 49.53
N VAL A 275 14.65 15.16 49.17
CA VAL A 275 13.93 14.02 49.76
C VAL A 275 12.81 14.37 50.76
N GLU A 276 11.73 13.60 50.64
CA GLU A 276 10.60 13.29 51.56
C GLU A 276 9.26 13.81 51.02
N ASP A 277 8.15 13.13 51.08
CA ASP A 277 7.73 11.85 51.63
C ASP A 277 6.28 11.60 51.12
N ALA A 278 5.87 10.36 50.97
CA ALA A 278 4.48 9.95 50.82
C ALA A 278 3.83 9.99 52.22
N PRO A 279 2.48 9.99 52.37
CA PRO A 279 1.83 8.71 52.54
C PRO A 279 0.40 8.59 51.99
N ALA A 280 -0.02 7.31 51.91
CA ALA A 280 -1.34 6.76 51.73
C ALA A 280 -2.27 7.00 52.93
N GLU A 281 -3.60 6.94 52.68
CA GLU A 281 -4.65 6.44 53.58
C GLU A 281 -5.94 6.44 52.72
N GLU A 282 -6.54 5.35 52.40
CA GLU A 282 -7.48 4.42 53.11
C GLU A 282 -8.79 5.05 53.54
N ALA A 283 -9.80 4.25 53.28
CA ALA A 283 -11.08 3.99 53.99
C ALA A 283 -12.33 4.50 53.24
N GLU A 284 -13.09 3.61 52.81
CA GLU A 284 -14.19 2.80 53.42
C GLU A 284 -15.59 3.38 53.23
N GLU A 285 -16.40 2.54 52.67
CA GLU A 285 -17.80 2.19 52.99
C GLU A 285 -18.89 3.30 53.02
N ASP A 286 -19.93 3.15 52.24
CA ASP A 286 -21.17 2.69 52.85
C ASP A 286 -22.25 2.33 51.83
N LYS A 287 -22.92 1.25 52.15
CA LYS A 287 -24.16 0.68 51.69
C LYS A 287 -25.35 1.64 51.79
N LYS A 288 -26.30 1.46 50.91
CA LYS A 288 -27.73 1.08 51.18
C LYS A 288 -28.59 1.43 49.97
N ASP A 289 -29.22 0.47 49.39
CA ASP A 289 -30.58 -0.08 49.59
C ASP A 289 -31.72 0.75 48.98
N SER A 290 -32.60 -0.01 48.31
CA SER A 290 -34.01 0.15 48.01
C SER A 290 -34.34 1.06 46.79
N GLU A 291 -35.00 0.61 45.78
CA GLU A 291 -36.22 -0.21 45.59
C GLU A 291 -36.17 -0.90 44.22
#